data_fae9099016554c4bd37b4b13b8b519d3
#
_entry.id   fae9099016554c4bd37b4b13b8b519d3
#
_cell.length_a   1.000
_cell.length_b   1.000
_cell.length_c   1.000
_cell.angle_alpha   90.00
_cell.angle_beta   90.00
_cell.angle_gamma   90.00
#
_symmetry.space_group_name_H-M   'P 1'
#
loop_
_entity.id
_entity.type
_entity.pdbx_description
1 polymer ?
#
loop_
_entity_poly.entity_id
_entity_poly.type
_entity_poly.pdbx_seq_one_letter_code
_entity_poly.pdbx_strand_id
1 'polypeptide(L)'
;TYGDMVTLLLCFFVLLFAMSKTNEEKFKAVAASFKGGPPASPFVFTGMPTFMESMESSLKKSDIAEVMDITVDDQGITVSFSDTAMFDPGSANPTEEGKDIIEKFARILYAVPNGVIIEGHTDDQKISNETYPSNWELSGARSGSIARLLEEFGIQSTRMEIIGYGSTRPKVSNDTAELRRLNRRIDILIKPDGY
;
A
#
# COMPACT_ATOMS: atom_id res chain seq x y z
N THR A 1 42.18 12.09 38.62
CA THR A 1 42.15 10.88 37.77
C THR A 1 40.80 10.15 37.81
N TYR A 2 40.21 9.83 39.01
CA TYR A 2 38.87 9.20 39.06
C TYR A 2 37.74 10.18 38.69
N GLY A 3 37.86 11.44 39.16
CA GLY A 3 36.93 12.51 38.83
C GLY A 3 36.89 12.84 37.33
N ASP A 4 38.04 12.79 36.66
CA ASP A 4 38.15 13.04 35.20
C ASP A 4 37.46 11.97 34.36
N MET A 5 37.60 10.71 34.78
CA MET A 5 36.90 9.59 34.14
C MET A 5 35.37 9.67 34.28
N VAL A 6 34.89 10.10 35.48
CA VAL A 6 33.45 10.26 35.72
C VAL A 6 32.88 11.44 34.94
N THR A 7 33.61 12.55 34.80
CA THR A 7 33.16 13.70 34.01
C THR A 7 33.13 13.40 32.51
N LEU A 8 34.10 12.66 31.99
CA LEU A 8 34.08 12.21 30.61
C LEU A 8 32.90 11.24 30.33
N LEU A 9 32.63 10.33 31.27
CA LEU A 9 31.48 9.43 31.17
C LEU A 9 30.15 10.20 31.20
N LEU A 10 30.04 11.21 32.09
CA LEU A 10 28.88 12.08 32.17
C LEU A 10 28.66 12.87 30.86
N CYS A 11 29.73 13.47 30.31
CA CYS A 11 29.68 14.19 29.04
C CYS A 11 29.24 13.27 27.90
N PHE A 12 29.72 12.03 27.86
CA PHE A 12 29.32 11.03 26.88
C PHE A 12 27.83 10.69 26.98
N PHE A 13 27.29 10.46 28.18
CA PHE A 13 25.86 10.21 28.38
C PHE A 13 24.98 11.42 28.09
N VAL A 14 25.45 12.64 28.39
CA VAL A 14 24.71 13.87 28.02
C VAL A 14 24.68 14.05 26.51
N LEU A 15 25.77 13.75 25.79
CA LEU A 15 25.79 13.75 24.32
C LEU A 15 24.86 12.70 23.75
N LEU A 16 24.88 11.47 24.28
CA LEU A 16 23.94 10.41 23.86
C LEU A 16 22.48 10.81 24.12
N PHE A 17 22.20 11.43 25.26
CA PHE A 17 20.86 11.91 25.60
C PHE A 17 20.41 13.07 24.68
N ALA A 18 21.31 13.99 24.37
CA ALA A 18 21.04 15.08 23.43
C ALA A 18 20.78 14.55 22.00
N MET A 19 21.47 13.48 21.59
CA MET A 19 21.24 12.78 20.31
C MET A 19 19.98 11.90 20.33
N SER A 20 19.57 11.39 21.49
CA SER A 20 18.38 10.53 21.66
C SER A 20 17.06 11.24 21.35
N LYS A 21 17.02 12.57 21.43
CA LYS A 21 15.85 13.38 21.02
C LYS A 21 15.86 13.79 19.55
N THR A 22 16.87 13.39 18.80
CA THR A 22 17.03 13.78 17.39
C THR A 22 16.62 12.60 16.48
N ASN A 23 15.37 12.63 16.03
CA ASN A 23 14.84 11.88 14.88
C ASN A 23 15.28 10.41 14.76
N GLU A 24 14.32 9.49 14.95
CA GLU A 24 14.44 8.07 14.56
C GLU A 24 14.98 7.89 13.13
N GLU A 25 14.70 8.82 12.24
CA GLU A 25 15.18 8.83 10.86
C GLU A 25 16.71 8.96 10.75
N LYS A 26 17.33 9.84 11.55
CA LYS A 26 18.80 9.96 11.55
C LYS A 26 19.48 8.72 12.14
N PHE A 27 18.86 8.07 13.11
CA PHE A 27 19.39 6.83 13.65
C PHE A 27 19.29 5.67 12.63
N LYS A 28 18.18 5.56 11.91
CA LYS A 28 18.02 4.58 10.82
C LYS A 28 19.04 4.77 9.71
N ALA A 29 19.34 6.02 9.35
CA ALA A 29 20.35 6.32 8.33
C ALA A 29 21.78 5.94 8.74
N VAL A 30 22.17 6.23 10.00
CA VAL A 30 23.45 5.82 10.54
C VAL A 30 23.55 4.30 10.66
N ALA A 31 22.49 3.63 11.11
CA ALA A 31 22.44 2.17 11.22
C ALA A 31 22.52 1.48 9.84
N ALA A 32 21.94 2.07 8.80
CA ALA A 32 22.07 1.59 7.41
C ALA A 32 23.50 1.68 6.88
N SER A 33 24.24 2.73 7.25
CA SER A 33 25.66 2.90 6.87
C SER A 33 26.55 1.81 7.47
N PHE A 34 26.21 1.26 8.63
CA PHE A 34 26.99 0.19 9.27
C PHE A 34 26.73 -1.21 8.69
N LYS A 35 25.67 -1.42 7.90
CA LYS A 35 25.33 -2.72 7.28
C LYS A 35 26.04 -2.98 5.92
N GLY A 36 27.04 -2.18 5.54
CA GLY A 36 27.89 -2.47 4.38
C GLY A 36 27.23 -2.29 3.01
N GLY A 37 26.17 -1.52 2.93
CA GLY A 37 25.65 -1.01 1.66
C GLY A 37 26.56 0.07 1.05
N PRO A 38 26.50 0.35 -0.27
CA PRO A 38 27.25 1.43 -0.87
C PRO A 38 26.96 2.73 -0.11
N PRO A 39 27.96 3.63 0.07
CA PRO A 39 27.77 4.84 0.87
C PRO A 39 26.61 5.63 0.28
N ALA A 40 25.54 5.76 1.08
CA ALA A 40 24.43 6.62 0.72
C ALA A 40 25.00 8.02 0.49
N SER A 41 24.86 8.52 -0.71
CA SER A 41 25.33 9.85 -1.09
C SER A 41 24.80 10.85 -0.06
N PRO A 42 25.65 11.73 0.52
CA PRO A 42 25.22 12.72 1.51
C PRO A 42 24.18 13.71 0.97
N PHE A 43 23.82 13.60 -0.30
CA PHE A 43 22.83 14.43 -0.99
C PHE A 43 21.36 13.96 -0.83
N VAL A 44 21.14 12.76 -0.26
CA VAL A 44 19.76 12.19 -0.11
C VAL A 44 19.01 12.77 1.11
N PHE A 45 19.64 13.59 1.95
CA PHE A 45 19.11 13.94 3.27
C PHE A 45 18.47 15.33 3.42
N THR A 46 18.36 16.13 2.38
CA THR A 46 17.73 17.45 2.50
C THR A 46 16.72 17.68 1.37
N GLY A 47 15.45 17.33 1.64
CA GLY A 47 14.33 17.91 0.92
C GLY A 47 13.71 17.14 -0.23
N MET A 48 14.13 15.90 -0.52
CA MET A 48 13.31 15.01 -1.37
C MET A 48 12.24 14.33 -0.51
N PRO A 49 10.96 14.46 -0.87
CA PRO A 49 9.92 13.65 -0.27
C PRO A 49 10.31 12.16 -0.40
N THR A 50 10.05 11.37 0.63
CA THR A 50 10.25 9.92 0.54
C THR A 50 9.41 9.39 -0.63
N PHE A 51 9.80 8.24 -1.19
CA PHE A 51 9.00 7.59 -2.25
C PHE A 51 7.51 7.54 -1.86
N MET A 52 7.22 7.20 -0.61
CA MET A 52 5.88 7.11 -0.06
C MET A 52 5.13 8.44 -0.13
N GLU A 53 5.75 9.54 0.31
CA GLU A 53 5.16 10.89 0.25
C GLU A 53 4.92 11.36 -1.19
N SER A 54 5.86 11.07 -2.09
CA SER A 54 5.73 11.40 -3.51
C SER A 54 4.58 10.66 -4.16
N MET A 55 4.46 9.36 -3.89
CA MET A 55 3.42 8.49 -4.42
C MET A 55 2.05 8.89 -3.86
N GLU A 56 1.94 9.07 -2.54
CA GLU A 56 0.71 9.55 -1.90
C GLU A 56 0.24 10.89 -2.48
N SER A 57 1.18 11.84 -2.67
CA SER A 57 0.87 13.12 -3.29
C SER A 57 0.40 12.98 -4.74
N SER A 58 0.98 12.06 -5.51
CA SER A 58 0.59 11.79 -6.89
C SER A 58 -0.81 11.18 -6.97
N LEU A 59 -1.11 10.23 -6.09
CA LEU A 59 -2.42 9.61 -5.98
C LEU A 59 -3.49 10.64 -5.59
N LYS A 60 -3.24 11.45 -4.56
CA LYS A 60 -4.19 12.49 -4.09
C LYS A 60 -4.45 13.60 -5.11
N LYS A 61 -3.55 13.82 -6.05
CA LYS A 61 -3.70 14.83 -7.13
C LYS A 61 -4.26 14.23 -8.42
N SER A 62 -4.47 12.93 -8.47
CA SER A 62 -5.00 12.26 -9.66
C SER A 62 -6.49 12.51 -9.86
N ASP A 63 -6.96 12.36 -11.10
CA ASP A 63 -8.37 12.51 -11.47
C ASP A 63 -9.27 11.43 -10.84
N ILE A 64 -8.69 10.39 -10.23
CA ILE A 64 -9.40 9.31 -9.54
C ILE A 64 -9.37 9.44 -8.01
N ALA A 65 -8.84 10.54 -7.47
CA ALA A 65 -8.69 10.72 -6.02
C ALA A 65 -10.03 10.62 -5.25
N GLU A 66 -11.14 11.02 -5.88
CA GLU A 66 -12.47 11.00 -5.27
C GLU A 66 -13.10 9.59 -5.19
N VAL A 67 -12.60 8.64 -6.00
CA VAL A 67 -13.15 7.26 -6.07
C VAL A 67 -12.27 6.23 -5.35
N MET A 68 -11.19 6.68 -4.71
CA MET A 68 -10.27 5.83 -3.96
C MET A 68 -10.05 6.34 -2.54
N ASP A 69 -9.79 5.42 -1.62
CA ASP A 69 -9.32 5.69 -0.26
C ASP A 69 -7.85 5.29 -0.15
N ILE A 70 -7.02 6.15 0.42
CA ILE A 70 -5.57 5.93 0.49
C ILE A 70 -5.15 5.82 1.94
N THR A 71 -4.54 4.71 2.30
CA THR A 71 -3.92 4.46 3.60
C THR A 71 -2.42 4.24 3.43
N VAL A 72 -1.61 4.85 4.29
CA VAL A 72 -0.15 4.71 4.29
C VAL A 72 0.28 4.14 5.63
N ASP A 73 1.01 3.03 5.60
CA ASP A 73 1.54 2.36 6.77
C ASP A 73 2.95 1.76 6.49
N ASP A 74 3.45 0.93 7.40
CA ASP A 74 4.76 0.28 7.28
C ASP A 74 4.81 -0.83 6.20
N GLN A 75 3.65 -1.31 5.75
CA GLN A 75 3.53 -2.29 4.67
C GLN A 75 3.60 -1.62 3.29
N GLY A 76 3.26 -0.33 3.21
CA GLY A 76 3.25 0.41 1.96
C GLY A 76 2.10 1.41 1.84
N ILE A 77 1.68 1.62 0.61
CA ILE A 77 0.52 2.44 0.27
C ILE A 77 -0.60 1.53 -0.19
N THR A 78 -1.69 1.47 0.57
CA THR A 78 -2.90 0.77 0.17
C THR A 78 -3.88 1.74 -0.47
N VAL A 79 -4.26 1.46 -1.69
CA VAL A 79 -5.30 2.18 -2.43
C VAL A 79 -6.53 1.29 -2.51
N SER A 80 -7.62 1.72 -1.87
CA SER A 80 -8.88 0.99 -1.79
C SER A 80 -9.89 1.55 -2.79
N PHE A 81 -10.45 0.70 -3.63
CA PHE A 81 -11.53 1.01 -4.57
C PHE A 81 -12.81 0.31 -4.12
N SER A 82 -13.93 1.04 -4.15
CA SER A 82 -15.24 0.44 -3.88
C SER A 82 -15.62 -0.58 -4.96
N ASP A 83 -16.14 -1.72 -4.54
CA ASP A 83 -16.69 -2.76 -5.41
C ASP A 83 -17.71 -2.20 -6.42
N THR A 84 -18.61 -1.32 -5.96
CA THR A 84 -19.67 -0.76 -6.79
C THR A 84 -19.19 0.21 -7.87
N ALA A 85 -17.98 0.75 -7.75
CA ALA A 85 -17.35 1.55 -8.81
C ALA A 85 -16.68 0.67 -9.87
N MET A 86 -16.28 -0.54 -9.47
CA MET A 86 -15.46 -1.42 -10.29
C MET A 86 -16.25 -2.51 -11.00
N PHE A 87 -17.31 -3.04 -10.37
CA PHE A 87 -18.01 -4.26 -10.82
C PHE A 87 -19.53 -4.14 -10.69
N ASP A 88 -20.22 -4.87 -11.54
CA ASP A 88 -21.64 -5.17 -11.33
C ASP A 88 -21.85 -6.14 -10.17
N PRO A 89 -23.02 -6.12 -9.49
CA PRO A 89 -23.32 -7.03 -8.40
C PRO A 89 -23.12 -8.51 -8.78
N GLY A 90 -22.31 -9.21 -7.98
CA GLY A 90 -22.03 -10.64 -8.19
C GLY A 90 -21.15 -10.96 -9.41
N SER A 91 -20.59 -9.96 -10.07
CA SER A 91 -19.68 -10.09 -11.20
C SER A 91 -18.23 -9.88 -10.79
N ALA A 92 -17.30 -10.49 -11.51
CA ALA A 92 -15.88 -10.18 -11.47
C ALA A 92 -15.39 -9.56 -12.80
N ASN A 93 -16.29 -9.22 -13.71
CA ASN A 93 -15.96 -8.48 -14.91
C ASN A 93 -16.04 -6.99 -14.59
N PRO A 94 -14.94 -6.22 -14.75
CA PRO A 94 -14.95 -4.79 -14.53
C PRO A 94 -15.91 -4.08 -15.48
N THR A 95 -16.61 -3.08 -14.96
CA THR A 95 -17.43 -2.16 -15.78
C THR A 95 -16.53 -1.26 -16.63
N GLU A 96 -17.08 -0.56 -17.62
CA GLU A 96 -16.31 0.42 -18.39
C GLU A 96 -15.76 1.55 -17.50
N GLU A 97 -16.52 1.99 -16.49
CA GLU A 97 -16.05 2.95 -15.49
C GLU A 97 -14.89 2.36 -14.67
N GLY A 98 -15.00 1.11 -14.23
CA GLY A 98 -13.93 0.40 -13.53
C GLY A 98 -12.65 0.27 -14.35
N LYS A 99 -12.79 0.01 -15.66
CA LYS A 99 -11.64 -0.04 -16.59
C LYS A 99 -10.95 1.32 -16.71
N ASP A 100 -11.71 2.42 -16.85
CA ASP A 100 -11.17 3.78 -16.93
C ASP A 100 -10.43 4.17 -15.63
N ILE A 101 -10.98 3.82 -14.47
CA ILE A 101 -10.33 4.02 -13.17
C ILE A 101 -8.99 3.28 -13.12
N ILE A 102 -8.97 1.99 -13.50
CA ILE A 102 -7.73 1.18 -13.47
C ILE A 102 -6.72 1.64 -14.51
N GLU A 103 -7.15 2.10 -15.68
CA GLU A 103 -6.25 2.70 -16.68
C GLU A 103 -5.52 3.92 -16.11
N LYS A 104 -6.25 4.84 -15.49
CA LYS A 104 -5.66 6.03 -14.85
C LYS A 104 -4.72 5.65 -13.71
N PHE A 105 -5.11 4.67 -12.89
CA PHE A 105 -4.27 4.15 -11.82
C PHE A 105 -3.00 3.47 -12.34
N ALA A 106 -3.09 2.69 -13.41
CA ALA A 106 -1.95 2.03 -14.05
C ALA A 106 -0.90 3.04 -14.54
N ARG A 107 -1.31 4.22 -15.04
CA ARG A 107 -0.38 5.30 -15.43
C ARG A 107 0.45 5.79 -14.26
N ILE A 108 -0.12 5.84 -13.06
CA ILE A 108 0.61 6.19 -11.83
C ILE A 108 1.58 5.08 -11.44
N LEU A 109 1.13 3.82 -11.47
CA LEU A 109 1.96 2.65 -11.17
C LEU A 109 3.11 2.44 -12.16
N TYR A 110 2.93 2.85 -13.41
CA TYR A 110 3.95 2.74 -14.45
C TYR A 110 5.20 3.57 -14.13
N ALA A 111 5.03 4.68 -13.41
CA ALA A 111 6.13 5.57 -13.03
C ALA A 111 7.05 4.98 -11.94
N VAL A 112 6.68 3.86 -11.32
CA VAL A 112 7.41 3.26 -10.19
C VAL A 112 7.64 1.77 -10.40
N PRO A 113 8.78 1.21 -9.95
CA PRO A 113 9.11 -0.21 -10.16
C PRO A 113 8.55 -1.14 -9.07
N ASN A 114 7.82 -0.61 -8.09
CA ASN A 114 7.41 -1.32 -6.87
C ASN A 114 6.50 -2.52 -7.15
N GLY A 115 6.60 -3.54 -6.29
CA GLY A 115 5.69 -4.68 -6.28
C GLY A 115 4.29 -4.26 -5.83
N VAL A 116 3.27 -4.97 -6.32
CA VAL A 116 1.86 -4.65 -6.09
C VAL A 116 1.12 -5.92 -5.66
N ILE A 117 0.34 -5.84 -4.57
CA ILE A 117 -0.57 -6.91 -4.15
C ILE A 117 -2.00 -6.44 -4.37
N ILE A 118 -2.79 -7.23 -5.09
CA ILE A 118 -4.19 -6.93 -5.39
C ILE A 118 -5.06 -7.84 -4.53
N GLU A 119 -5.78 -7.25 -3.60
CA GLU A 119 -6.56 -7.96 -2.59
C GLU A 119 -8.06 -7.76 -2.81
N GLY A 120 -8.79 -8.86 -2.99
CA GLY A 120 -10.24 -8.83 -3.14
C GLY A 120 -10.94 -9.12 -1.82
N HIS A 121 -11.92 -8.29 -1.48
CA HIS A 121 -12.72 -8.40 -0.26
C HIS A 121 -14.22 -8.40 -0.57
N THR A 122 -14.98 -9.17 0.19
CA THR A 122 -16.44 -9.16 0.15
C THR A 122 -17.02 -8.81 1.52
N ASP A 123 -18.31 -8.53 1.58
CA ASP A 123 -19.06 -8.57 2.83
C ASP A 123 -19.34 -10.02 3.26
N ASP A 124 -20.08 -10.19 4.35
CA ASP A 124 -20.46 -11.51 4.90
C ASP A 124 -21.68 -12.14 4.23
N GLN A 125 -22.31 -11.48 3.26
CA GLN A 125 -23.41 -12.02 2.47
C GLN A 125 -22.88 -13.19 1.62
N LYS A 126 -23.44 -14.36 1.83
CA LYS A 126 -23.02 -15.55 1.06
C LYS A 126 -23.46 -15.42 -0.39
N ILE A 127 -22.49 -15.51 -1.28
CA ILE A 127 -22.76 -15.74 -2.70
C ILE A 127 -22.64 -17.24 -2.98
N SER A 128 -23.51 -17.74 -3.84
CA SER A 128 -23.40 -19.10 -4.39
C SER A 128 -24.14 -19.12 -5.71
N ASN A 129 -23.41 -19.19 -6.81
CA ASN A 129 -23.95 -19.37 -8.15
C ASN A 129 -23.05 -20.32 -8.94
N GLU A 130 -23.40 -20.61 -10.19
CA GLU A 130 -22.63 -21.54 -11.05
C GLU A 130 -21.20 -21.06 -11.31
N THR A 131 -20.96 -19.76 -11.34
CA THR A 131 -19.63 -19.18 -11.62
C THR A 131 -18.79 -19.02 -10.36
N TYR A 132 -19.43 -18.60 -9.26
CA TYR A 132 -18.76 -18.33 -7.99
C TYR A 132 -19.43 -19.11 -6.87
N PRO A 133 -18.90 -20.29 -6.49
CA PRO A 133 -19.47 -21.11 -5.41
C PRO A 133 -19.47 -20.45 -4.05
N SER A 134 -18.52 -19.53 -3.81
CA SER A 134 -18.41 -18.79 -2.55
C SER A 134 -17.76 -17.41 -2.74
N ASN A 135 -17.69 -16.65 -1.64
CA ASN A 135 -17.00 -15.36 -1.58
C ASN A 135 -15.48 -15.46 -1.86
N TRP A 136 -14.90 -16.64 -1.67
CA TRP A 136 -13.49 -16.89 -1.97
C TRP A 136 -13.22 -16.81 -3.48
N GLU A 137 -14.01 -17.52 -4.26
CA GLU A 137 -13.88 -17.54 -5.73
C GLU A 137 -14.22 -16.18 -6.31
N LEU A 138 -15.26 -15.50 -5.82
CA LEU A 138 -15.64 -14.17 -6.29
C LEU A 138 -14.51 -13.15 -6.02
N SER A 139 -13.99 -13.09 -4.79
CA SER A 139 -12.93 -12.14 -4.44
C SER A 139 -11.63 -12.41 -5.19
N GLY A 140 -11.23 -13.68 -5.34
CA GLY A 140 -10.06 -14.06 -6.13
C GLY A 140 -10.22 -13.75 -7.62
N ALA A 141 -11.41 -13.99 -8.20
CA ALA A 141 -11.71 -13.67 -9.58
C ALA A 141 -11.67 -12.16 -9.86
N ARG A 142 -12.13 -11.34 -8.92
CA ARG A 142 -12.07 -9.88 -8.99
C ARG A 142 -10.64 -9.37 -8.96
N SER A 143 -9.83 -9.84 -8.00
CA SER A 143 -8.40 -9.50 -7.96
C SER A 143 -7.68 -9.90 -9.24
N GLY A 144 -7.97 -11.09 -9.78
CA GLY A 144 -7.42 -11.56 -11.04
C GLY A 144 -7.86 -10.73 -12.25
N SER A 145 -9.09 -10.19 -12.25
CA SER A 145 -9.57 -9.31 -13.33
C SER A 145 -8.86 -7.96 -13.32
N ILE A 146 -8.62 -7.41 -12.12
CA ILE A 146 -7.84 -6.16 -12.00
C ILE A 146 -6.39 -6.38 -12.41
N ALA A 147 -5.77 -7.51 -12.03
CA ALA A 147 -4.41 -7.83 -12.45
C ALA A 147 -4.29 -7.90 -13.99
N ARG A 148 -5.26 -8.54 -14.68
CA ARG A 148 -5.28 -8.57 -16.14
C ARG A 148 -5.39 -7.19 -16.76
N LEU A 149 -6.25 -6.31 -16.23
CA LEU A 149 -6.34 -4.93 -16.70
C LEU A 149 -5.03 -4.16 -16.50
N LEU A 150 -4.40 -4.28 -15.34
CA LEU A 150 -3.10 -3.65 -15.09
C LEU A 150 -2.03 -4.17 -16.07
N GLU A 151 -2.04 -5.47 -16.38
CA GLU A 151 -1.13 -6.07 -17.37
C GLU A 151 -1.41 -5.53 -18.78
N GLU A 152 -2.69 -5.42 -19.20
CA GLU A 152 -3.10 -4.80 -20.46
C GLU A 152 -2.62 -3.34 -20.56
N PHE A 153 -2.58 -2.61 -19.45
CA PHE A 153 -2.08 -1.23 -19.37
C PHE A 153 -0.57 -1.14 -19.12
N GLY A 154 0.17 -2.25 -19.26
CA GLY A 154 1.62 -2.29 -19.31
C GLY A 154 2.33 -2.51 -17.97
N ILE A 155 1.62 -2.86 -16.90
CA ILE A 155 2.26 -3.27 -15.64
C ILE A 155 2.74 -4.72 -15.78
N GLN A 156 4.01 -4.95 -15.48
CA GLN A 156 4.60 -6.29 -15.60
C GLN A 156 3.96 -7.28 -14.63
N SER A 157 3.53 -8.44 -15.13
CA SER A 157 2.89 -9.50 -14.32
C SER A 157 3.78 -10.00 -13.19
N THR A 158 5.10 -9.99 -13.38
CA THR A 158 6.07 -10.35 -12.34
C THR A 158 6.04 -9.43 -11.10
N ARG A 159 5.51 -8.23 -11.22
CA ARG A 159 5.34 -7.28 -10.12
C ARG A 159 4.06 -7.49 -9.32
N MET A 160 3.15 -8.32 -9.81
CA MET A 160 1.80 -8.44 -9.27
C MET A 160 1.58 -9.75 -8.52
N GLU A 161 0.96 -9.65 -7.36
CA GLU A 161 0.42 -10.76 -6.59
C GLU A 161 -1.10 -10.56 -6.45
N ILE A 162 -1.86 -11.64 -6.46
CA ILE A 162 -3.32 -11.60 -6.30
C ILE A 162 -3.75 -12.41 -5.09
N ILE A 163 -4.66 -11.86 -4.29
CA ILE A 163 -5.21 -12.53 -3.12
C ILE A 163 -6.73 -12.30 -3.07
N GLY A 164 -7.48 -13.36 -2.81
CA GLY A 164 -8.91 -13.28 -2.49
C GLY A 164 -9.13 -13.59 -1.03
N TYR A 165 -9.61 -12.65 -0.25
CA TYR A 165 -9.88 -12.84 1.18
C TYR A 165 -11.34 -13.21 1.49
N GLY A 166 -12.23 -13.14 0.51
CA GLY A 166 -13.65 -13.27 0.79
C GLY A 166 -14.08 -12.27 1.87
N SER A 167 -14.85 -12.72 2.84
CA SER A 167 -15.33 -11.91 3.97
C SER A 167 -14.46 -11.96 5.23
N THR A 168 -13.27 -12.55 5.17
CA THR A 168 -12.45 -12.86 6.36
C THR A 168 -11.71 -11.65 6.93
N ARG A 169 -11.58 -10.56 6.15
CA ARG A 169 -10.90 -9.32 6.55
C ARG A 169 -11.82 -8.10 6.38
N PRO A 170 -12.86 -7.97 7.23
CA PRO A 170 -13.75 -6.82 7.15
C PRO A 170 -13.04 -5.56 7.65
N LYS A 171 -13.25 -4.42 6.94
CA LYS A 171 -12.77 -3.09 7.36
C LYS A 171 -13.63 -2.51 8.49
N VAL A 172 -14.92 -2.83 8.46
CA VAL A 172 -15.93 -2.43 9.46
C VAL A 172 -16.87 -3.59 9.74
N SER A 173 -17.76 -3.47 10.76
CA SER A 173 -18.78 -4.49 11.03
C SER A 173 -19.73 -4.67 9.82
N ASN A 174 -20.35 -5.84 9.70
CA ASN A 174 -21.30 -6.15 8.62
C ASN A 174 -22.78 -5.91 9.02
N ASP A 175 -23.04 -5.12 10.07
CA ASP A 175 -24.37 -4.99 10.68
C ASP A 175 -25.39 -4.31 9.77
N THR A 176 -24.95 -3.28 9.02
CA THR A 176 -25.85 -2.54 8.11
C THR A 176 -25.43 -2.69 6.65
N ALA A 177 -26.34 -2.39 5.72
CA ALA A 177 -26.05 -2.42 4.29
C ALA A 177 -24.96 -1.41 3.90
N GLU A 178 -24.92 -0.24 4.55
CA GLU A 178 -23.92 0.81 4.35
C GLU A 178 -22.53 0.32 4.78
N LEU A 179 -22.44 -0.33 5.96
CA LEU A 179 -21.19 -0.87 6.46
C LEU A 179 -20.69 -2.04 5.58
N ARG A 180 -21.59 -2.94 5.17
CA ARG A 180 -21.25 -4.02 4.23
C ARG A 180 -20.66 -3.48 2.91
N ARG A 181 -21.17 -2.35 2.42
CA ARG A 181 -20.65 -1.71 1.21
C ARG A 181 -19.18 -1.31 1.34
N LEU A 182 -18.74 -0.89 2.53
CA LEU A 182 -17.33 -0.54 2.80
C LEU A 182 -16.43 -1.78 2.87
N ASN A 183 -16.99 -2.95 3.18
CA ASN A 183 -16.26 -4.20 3.17
C ASN A 183 -16.09 -4.78 1.75
N ARG A 184 -17.00 -4.50 0.83
CA ARG A 184 -16.88 -4.88 -0.59
C ARG A 184 -15.94 -3.91 -1.30
N ARG A 185 -14.70 -4.32 -1.47
CA ARG A 185 -13.63 -3.46 -2.03
C ARG A 185 -12.52 -4.28 -2.68
N ILE A 186 -11.73 -3.60 -3.47
CA ILE A 186 -10.43 -4.05 -3.93
C ILE A 186 -9.38 -3.14 -3.30
N ASP A 187 -8.47 -3.74 -2.56
CA ASP A 187 -7.30 -3.06 -2.03
C ASP A 187 -6.10 -3.37 -2.93
N ILE A 188 -5.36 -2.33 -3.31
CA ILE A 188 -4.12 -2.47 -4.05
C ILE A 188 -2.99 -1.91 -3.20
N LEU A 189 -2.18 -2.82 -2.62
CA LEU A 189 -1.03 -2.49 -1.80
C LEU A 189 0.20 -2.31 -2.70
N ILE A 190 0.78 -1.13 -2.69
CA ILE A 190 2.05 -0.80 -3.33
C ILE A 190 3.14 -0.95 -2.29
N LYS A 191 4.04 -1.92 -2.47
CA LYS A 191 5.12 -2.21 -1.53
C LYS A 191 6.13 -1.07 -1.46
N PRO A 192 6.69 -0.75 -0.27
CA PRO A 192 7.65 0.34 -0.13
C PRO A 192 9.00 0.02 -0.79
N ASP A 193 9.38 -1.26 -0.80
CA ASP A 193 10.62 -1.73 -1.37
C ASP A 193 10.41 -2.08 -2.85
N GLY A 194 11.38 -1.69 -3.68
CA GLY A 194 11.44 -2.16 -5.05
C GLY A 194 11.54 -3.68 -5.10
N TYR A 195 11.28 -4.23 -6.22
CA TYR A 195 11.30 -5.64 -6.62
C TYR A 195 12.55 -6.37 -6.12
#